data_f349f7343c39ea89bfd10ff7a8191448
#
_entry.id   f349f7343c39ea89bfd10ff7a8191448
#
_cell.length_a   1.000
_cell.length_b   1.000
_cell.length_c   1.000
_cell.angle_alpha   90.00
_cell.angle_beta   90.00
_cell.angle_gamma   90.00
#
_symmetry.space_group_name_H-M   'P 1'
#
loop_
_entity.id
_entity.type
_entity.pdbx_description
1 polymer ?
#
loop_
_entity_poly.entity_id
_entity_poly.type
_entity_poly.pdbx_seq_one_letter_code
_entity_poly.pdbx_strand_id
1 'polypeptide(L)'
;MKGKNNFYRVAADCLCPSFCLRCGGFGATLCAACQQHLPFLPQSDLSSALHSSWQQHSQHWWVDSTQALFCYHSLIARLMKRWKYQGERDCARDFAFYLWQYLWLPAVDVVTFTPMHWRRQRERGYNQAEDLAHCLANYLQVPCVALLQKFTPTPHQAALGRQERMCLMHQKLKVIGNCARQRVLLLDDVITTGATINQAARSLKLAGARQVAALAVAYRE
;
A
#
# COMPACT_ATOMS: atom_id res chain seq x y z
N MET A 1 -14.53 19.41 18.47
CA MET A 1 -13.13 19.67 18.87
C MET A 1 -12.22 19.76 17.64
N LYS A 2 -12.41 20.75 16.76
CA LYS A 2 -11.75 20.88 15.43
C LYS A 2 -10.61 21.94 15.38
N GLY A 3 -10.15 22.47 16.51
CA GLY A 3 -9.31 23.68 16.54
C GLY A 3 -7.83 23.51 16.90
N LYS A 4 -7.39 22.38 17.48
CA LYS A 4 -6.03 22.28 18.03
C LYS A 4 -4.98 21.73 17.05
N ASN A 5 -5.38 20.98 15.99
CA ASN A 5 -4.43 20.40 15.03
C ASN A 5 -3.90 21.42 14.00
N ASN A 6 -4.55 22.57 13.84
CA ASN A 6 -4.17 23.53 12.80
C ASN A 6 -2.97 24.41 13.22
N PHE A 7 -2.81 24.69 14.51
CA PHE A 7 -1.75 25.57 15.01
C PHE A 7 -0.36 24.93 14.94
N TYR A 8 -0.25 23.64 15.28
CA TYR A 8 1.02 22.89 15.15
C TYR A 8 1.43 22.68 13.68
N ARG A 9 0.46 22.61 12.79
CA ARG A 9 0.69 22.51 11.35
C ARG A 9 1.26 23.80 10.78
N VAL A 10 0.70 24.94 11.13
CA VAL A 10 1.21 26.27 10.71
C VAL A 10 2.62 26.51 11.24
N ALA A 11 2.92 26.14 12.48
CA ALA A 11 4.26 26.29 13.04
C ALA A 11 5.28 25.31 12.40
N ALA A 12 4.89 24.08 12.10
CA ALA A 12 5.74 23.10 11.40
C ALA A 12 5.99 23.51 9.94
N ASP A 13 4.97 24.01 9.24
CA ASP A 13 5.06 24.49 7.86
C ASP A 13 5.94 25.75 7.73
N CYS A 14 6.05 26.55 8.82
CA CYS A 14 6.98 27.69 8.87
C CYS A 14 8.45 27.28 9.07
N LEU A 15 8.70 26.17 9.77
CA LEU A 15 10.06 25.69 10.09
C LEU A 15 10.62 24.71 9.03
N CYS A 16 9.71 23.96 8.38
CA CYS A 16 10.03 23.02 7.29
C CYS A 16 8.94 23.08 6.22
N PRO A 17 8.98 24.08 5.36
CA PRO A 17 7.93 24.31 4.38
C PRO A 17 7.84 23.17 3.36
N SER A 18 6.61 22.67 3.14
CA SER A 18 6.33 21.73 2.08
C SER A 18 6.39 22.45 0.72
N PHE A 19 7.12 21.87 -0.22
CA PHE A 19 7.16 22.35 -1.60
C PHE A 19 6.41 21.38 -2.51
N CYS A 20 5.65 21.90 -3.46
CA CYS A 20 4.94 21.12 -4.43
C CYS A 20 5.92 20.23 -5.23
N LEU A 21 5.75 18.93 -5.16
CA LEU A 21 6.62 17.94 -5.79
C LEU A 21 6.62 18.02 -7.34
N ARG A 22 5.64 18.73 -7.92
CA ARG A 22 5.55 18.93 -9.36
C ARG A 22 6.16 20.24 -9.82
N CYS A 23 5.75 21.36 -9.22
CA CYS A 23 6.13 22.70 -9.69
C CYS A 23 7.11 23.43 -8.77
N GLY A 24 7.43 22.90 -7.58
CA GLY A 24 8.27 23.56 -6.58
C GLY A 24 7.59 24.70 -5.83
N GLY A 25 6.31 24.98 -6.08
CA GLY A 25 5.55 26.01 -5.36
C GLY A 25 5.37 25.68 -3.89
N PHE A 26 5.28 26.72 -3.07
CA PHE A 26 5.23 26.64 -1.61
C PHE A 26 3.85 26.21 -1.09
N GLY A 27 3.79 25.47 0.01
CA GLY A 27 2.61 25.32 0.85
C GLY A 27 1.89 23.96 0.80
N ALA A 28 2.25 23.04 -0.09
CA ALA A 28 1.66 21.70 -0.14
C ALA A 28 2.55 20.70 -0.90
N THR A 29 2.50 19.41 -0.52
CA THR A 29 3.16 18.32 -1.26
C THR A 29 2.71 18.25 -2.72
N LEU A 30 1.44 18.58 -2.99
CA LEU A 30 0.89 18.83 -4.31
C LEU A 30 -0.06 20.04 -4.23
N CYS A 31 0.28 21.14 -4.88
CA CYS A 31 -0.58 22.33 -4.88
C CYS A 31 -1.86 22.10 -5.72
N ALA A 32 -2.92 22.85 -5.43
CA ALA A 32 -4.24 22.69 -6.09
C ALA A 32 -4.16 22.72 -7.62
N ALA A 33 -3.34 23.63 -8.20
CA ALA A 33 -3.14 23.68 -9.64
C ALA A 33 -2.47 22.40 -10.20
N CYS A 34 -1.54 21.80 -9.46
CA CYS A 34 -0.88 20.56 -9.89
C CYS A 34 -1.76 19.32 -9.71
N GLN A 35 -2.66 19.33 -8.74
CA GLN A 35 -3.62 18.23 -8.51
C GLN A 35 -4.55 18.03 -9.71
N GLN A 36 -5.00 19.11 -10.38
CA GLN A 36 -5.87 19.04 -11.56
C GLN A 36 -5.24 18.30 -12.75
N HIS A 37 -3.94 18.14 -12.75
CA HIS A 37 -3.19 17.46 -13.81
C HIS A 37 -2.64 16.09 -13.39
N LEU A 38 -3.15 15.53 -12.29
CA LEU A 38 -2.76 14.18 -11.89
C LEU A 38 -3.45 13.16 -12.79
N PRO A 39 -2.74 12.09 -13.18
CA PRO A 39 -3.29 11.03 -14.01
C PRO A 39 -4.08 10.04 -13.14
N PHE A 40 -5.22 10.48 -12.63
CA PHE A 40 -6.13 9.59 -11.94
C PHE A 40 -6.55 8.45 -12.86
N LEU A 41 -6.53 7.23 -12.32
CA LEU A 41 -7.18 6.12 -12.99
C LEU A 41 -8.72 6.32 -12.93
N PRO A 42 -9.45 5.91 -13.98
CA PRO A 42 -10.89 5.77 -13.87
C PRO A 42 -11.23 4.94 -12.62
N GLN A 43 -12.34 5.26 -11.95
CA GLN A 43 -12.81 4.51 -10.77
C GLN A 43 -13.30 3.11 -11.20
N SER A 44 -12.43 2.33 -11.82
CA SER A 44 -12.68 0.97 -12.27
C SER A 44 -11.98 -0.01 -11.33
N ASP A 45 -12.66 -1.09 -11.03
CA ASP A 45 -12.04 -2.20 -10.33
C ASP A 45 -11.02 -2.87 -11.26
N LEU A 46 -9.75 -2.82 -10.88
CA LEU A 46 -8.65 -3.45 -11.61
C LEU A 46 -8.68 -4.99 -11.48
N SER A 47 -9.57 -5.54 -10.64
CA SER A 47 -9.63 -6.98 -10.38
C SER A 47 -9.90 -7.77 -11.65
N SER A 48 -10.76 -7.30 -12.55
CA SER A 48 -11.09 -8.01 -13.79
C SER A 48 -9.85 -8.13 -14.70
N ALA A 49 -9.10 -7.04 -14.89
CA ALA A 49 -7.90 -7.03 -15.73
C ALA A 49 -6.78 -7.91 -15.12
N LEU A 50 -6.53 -7.75 -13.81
CA LEU A 50 -5.54 -8.57 -13.10
C LEU A 50 -5.95 -10.04 -13.05
N HIS A 51 -7.22 -10.34 -12.77
CA HIS A 51 -7.74 -11.71 -12.73
C HIS A 51 -7.58 -12.40 -14.08
N SER A 52 -7.95 -11.73 -15.18
CA SER A 52 -7.80 -12.29 -16.53
C SER A 52 -6.33 -12.60 -16.86
N SER A 53 -5.41 -11.69 -16.52
CA SER A 53 -3.98 -11.92 -16.69
C SER A 53 -3.48 -13.14 -15.90
N TRP A 54 -3.95 -13.32 -14.65
CA TRP A 54 -3.56 -14.45 -13.82
C TRP A 54 -4.18 -15.77 -14.27
N GLN A 55 -5.42 -15.76 -14.77
CA GLN A 55 -6.07 -16.94 -15.35
C GLN A 55 -5.32 -17.47 -16.59
N GLN A 56 -4.80 -16.59 -17.44
CA GLN A 56 -3.99 -16.99 -18.60
C GLN A 56 -2.75 -17.81 -18.23
N HIS A 57 -2.25 -17.65 -16.98
CA HIS A 57 -1.12 -18.39 -16.44
C HIS A 57 -1.56 -19.56 -15.53
N SER A 58 -2.84 -19.97 -15.58
CA SER A 58 -3.41 -21.03 -14.75
C SER A 58 -3.22 -20.82 -13.24
N GLN A 59 -3.20 -19.57 -12.78
CA GLN A 59 -3.02 -19.20 -11.38
C GLN A 59 -4.29 -18.58 -10.79
N HIS A 60 -4.55 -18.87 -9.51
CA HIS A 60 -5.70 -18.34 -8.81
C HIS A 60 -5.48 -16.91 -8.31
N TRP A 61 -6.48 -16.04 -8.52
CA TRP A 61 -6.52 -14.69 -7.98
C TRP A 61 -7.31 -14.67 -6.66
N TRP A 62 -6.66 -14.22 -5.58
CA TRP A 62 -7.19 -14.29 -4.22
C TRP A 62 -7.77 -12.97 -3.70
N VAL A 63 -7.59 -11.87 -4.42
CA VAL A 63 -8.07 -10.55 -4.03
C VAL A 63 -9.50 -10.36 -4.51
N ASP A 64 -10.40 -9.93 -3.61
CA ASP A 64 -11.82 -9.74 -3.95
C ASP A 64 -12.08 -8.47 -4.75
N SER A 65 -11.33 -7.39 -4.47
CA SER A 65 -11.38 -6.14 -5.24
C SER A 65 -10.04 -5.43 -5.23
N THR A 66 -9.70 -4.75 -6.31
CA THR A 66 -8.41 -4.06 -6.46
C THR A 66 -8.60 -2.70 -7.10
N GLN A 67 -8.09 -1.66 -6.45
CA GLN A 67 -8.12 -0.31 -6.99
C GLN A 67 -6.74 0.35 -6.85
N ALA A 68 -6.45 1.30 -7.72
CA ALA A 68 -5.30 2.19 -7.59
C ALA A 68 -5.71 3.62 -7.94
N LEU A 69 -5.01 4.59 -7.35
CA LEU A 69 -5.35 6.00 -7.51
C LEU A 69 -4.87 6.55 -8.85
N PHE A 70 -3.62 6.23 -9.24
CA PHE A 70 -2.96 6.80 -10.40
C PHE A 70 -2.48 5.74 -11.38
N CYS A 71 -2.46 6.11 -12.67
CA CYS A 71 -1.64 5.43 -13.66
C CYS A 71 -0.15 5.74 -13.40
N TYR A 72 0.71 4.71 -13.39
CA TYR A 72 2.14 4.86 -13.13
C TYR A 72 2.87 5.39 -14.37
N HIS A 73 3.06 6.68 -14.46
CA HIS A 73 3.85 7.32 -15.52
C HIS A 73 4.90 8.27 -14.93
N SER A 74 5.61 9.03 -15.78
CA SER A 74 6.79 9.84 -15.43
C SER A 74 6.61 10.77 -14.22
N LEU A 75 5.45 11.43 -14.08
CA LEU A 75 5.17 12.29 -12.93
C LEU A 75 5.02 11.47 -11.66
N ILE A 76 4.17 10.44 -11.69
CA ILE A 76 3.92 9.56 -10.54
C ILE A 76 5.20 8.81 -10.14
N ALA A 77 5.99 8.35 -11.12
CA ALA A 77 7.28 7.72 -10.85
C ALA A 77 8.23 8.65 -10.08
N ARG A 78 8.28 9.96 -10.42
CA ARG A 78 9.06 10.95 -9.68
C ARG A 78 8.56 11.14 -8.25
N LEU A 79 7.23 11.29 -8.06
CA LEU A 79 6.61 11.40 -6.74
C LEU A 79 6.91 10.17 -5.87
N MET A 80 6.73 8.98 -6.43
CA MET A 80 7.02 7.71 -5.76
C MET A 80 8.50 7.57 -5.40
N LYS A 81 9.42 8.05 -6.27
CA LYS A 81 10.86 8.04 -6.00
C LYS A 81 11.21 8.96 -4.82
N ARG A 82 10.64 10.17 -4.77
CA ARG A 82 10.85 11.10 -3.66
C ARG A 82 10.32 10.51 -2.35
N TRP A 83 9.09 9.99 -2.36
CA TRP A 83 8.51 9.31 -1.21
C TRP A 83 9.38 8.14 -0.74
N LYS A 84 9.93 7.34 -1.66
CA LYS A 84 10.72 6.13 -1.31
C LYS A 84 12.15 6.43 -0.83
N TYR A 85 12.77 7.51 -1.27
CA TYR A 85 14.21 7.69 -1.12
C TYR A 85 14.65 9.06 -0.58
N GLN A 86 13.75 10.04 -0.48
CA GLN A 86 14.08 11.38 0.00
C GLN A 86 13.46 11.71 1.36
N GLY A 87 12.90 10.71 2.05
CA GLY A 87 12.35 10.87 3.41
C GLY A 87 11.05 11.67 3.48
N GLU A 88 10.39 11.93 2.35
CA GLU A 88 9.15 12.72 2.30
C GLU A 88 7.94 11.89 2.78
N ARG A 89 7.93 11.55 4.06
CA ARG A 89 6.88 10.72 4.68
C ARG A 89 5.50 11.38 4.66
N ASP A 90 5.43 12.71 4.58
CA ASP A 90 4.16 13.46 4.47
C ASP A 90 3.36 13.08 3.22
N CYS A 91 4.02 12.58 2.16
CA CYS A 91 3.34 12.01 0.99
C CYS A 91 2.31 10.93 1.35
N ALA A 92 2.57 10.13 2.39
CA ALA A 92 1.65 9.08 2.83
C ALA A 92 0.29 9.64 3.26
N ARG A 93 0.29 10.78 3.97
CA ARG A 93 -0.95 11.45 4.40
C ARG A 93 -1.74 12.01 3.22
N ASP A 94 -1.05 12.65 2.27
CA ASP A 94 -1.71 13.21 1.09
C ASP A 94 -2.25 12.11 0.18
N PHE A 95 -1.50 11.03 -0.05
CA PHE A 95 -1.99 9.88 -0.80
C PHE A 95 -3.15 9.17 -0.10
N ALA A 96 -3.11 9.03 1.22
CA ALA A 96 -4.22 8.46 1.99
C ALA A 96 -5.48 9.33 1.88
N PHE A 97 -5.34 10.67 1.93
CA PHE A 97 -6.44 11.59 1.71
C PHE A 97 -7.04 11.43 0.30
N TYR A 98 -6.21 11.32 -0.74
CA TYR A 98 -6.70 11.11 -2.10
C TYR A 98 -7.36 9.74 -2.29
N LEU A 99 -6.80 8.67 -1.73
CA LEU A 99 -7.43 7.34 -1.73
C LEU A 99 -8.82 7.40 -1.09
N TRP A 100 -8.93 8.04 0.08
CA TRP A 100 -10.20 8.20 0.79
C TRP A 100 -11.22 9.03 0.03
N GLN A 101 -10.78 10.10 -0.64
CA GLN A 101 -11.66 11.04 -1.32
C GLN A 101 -12.10 10.57 -2.72
N TYR A 102 -11.22 9.90 -3.47
CA TYR A 102 -11.43 9.62 -4.88
C TYR A 102 -11.73 8.16 -5.20
N LEU A 103 -11.52 7.23 -4.28
CA LEU A 103 -11.83 5.82 -4.52
C LEU A 103 -13.07 5.39 -3.73
N TRP A 104 -13.81 4.46 -4.32
CA TRP A 104 -14.87 3.77 -3.59
C TRP A 104 -14.22 2.73 -2.67
N LEU A 105 -14.37 2.93 -1.36
CA LEU A 105 -13.78 2.04 -0.37
C LEU A 105 -14.86 1.11 0.19
N PRO A 106 -14.67 -0.22 0.12
CA PRO A 106 -15.60 -1.16 0.73
C PRO A 106 -15.59 -1.00 2.25
N ALA A 107 -16.68 -1.43 2.89
CA ALA A 107 -16.69 -1.53 4.34
C ALA A 107 -15.65 -2.56 4.80
N VAL A 108 -14.72 -2.16 5.69
CA VAL A 108 -13.61 -2.98 6.19
C VAL A 108 -13.56 -2.95 7.70
N ASP A 109 -13.00 -3.99 8.29
CA ASP A 109 -12.87 -4.14 9.74
C ASP A 109 -11.43 -3.80 10.20
N VAL A 110 -10.45 -3.95 9.30
CA VAL A 110 -9.03 -3.71 9.59
C VAL A 110 -8.28 -3.32 8.33
N VAL A 111 -7.32 -2.40 8.48
CA VAL A 111 -6.33 -2.06 7.44
C VAL A 111 -5.02 -2.77 7.75
N THR A 112 -4.39 -3.30 6.73
CA THR A 112 -3.03 -3.88 6.77
C THR A 112 -2.23 -3.45 5.56
N PHE A 113 -0.98 -3.83 5.49
CA PHE A 113 -0.06 -3.40 4.44
C PHE A 113 0.87 -4.53 4.01
N THR A 114 1.41 -4.42 2.80
CA THR A 114 2.43 -5.34 2.30
C THR A 114 3.73 -5.16 3.09
N PRO A 115 4.28 -6.25 3.67
CA PRO A 115 5.51 -6.15 4.45
C PRO A 115 6.72 -5.94 3.55
N MET A 116 7.57 -5.01 3.94
CA MET A 116 8.84 -4.77 3.27
C MET A 116 9.90 -5.75 3.76
N HIS A 117 10.86 -6.09 2.90
CA HIS A 117 12.02 -6.89 3.33
C HIS A 117 12.88 -6.05 4.30
N TRP A 118 13.35 -6.65 5.41
CA TRP A 118 14.09 -5.97 6.48
C TRP A 118 15.32 -5.18 5.98
N ARG A 119 16.03 -5.66 4.95
CA ARG A 119 17.17 -4.94 4.33
C ARG A 119 16.71 -3.61 3.71
N ARG A 120 15.62 -3.64 2.93
CA ARG A 120 15.07 -2.42 2.32
C ARG A 120 14.49 -1.47 3.37
N GLN A 121 13.91 -2.01 4.44
CA GLN A 121 13.41 -1.20 5.55
C GLN A 121 14.57 -0.52 6.29
N ARG A 122 15.70 -1.23 6.47
CA ARG A 122 16.92 -0.64 7.06
C ARG A 122 17.53 0.44 6.16
N GLU A 123 17.55 0.23 4.84
CA GLU A 123 18.08 1.18 3.86
C GLU A 123 17.20 2.44 3.75
N ARG A 124 15.87 2.30 3.84
CA ARG A 124 14.90 3.39 3.69
C ARG A 124 14.48 4.04 5.00
N GLY A 125 14.68 3.33 6.12
CA GLY A 125 14.24 3.76 7.45
C GLY A 125 12.75 3.54 7.74
N TYR A 126 11.91 3.24 6.74
CA TYR A 126 10.46 3.07 6.88
C TYR A 126 9.84 2.23 5.75
N ASN A 127 8.60 1.77 5.97
CA ASN A 127 7.78 1.08 4.97
C ASN A 127 6.68 2.04 4.48
N GLN A 128 6.69 2.38 3.20
CA GLN A 128 5.72 3.29 2.58
C GLN A 128 4.28 2.79 2.71
N ALA A 129 4.06 1.49 2.48
CA ALA A 129 2.74 0.89 2.59
C ALA A 129 2.20 0.93 4.03
N GLU A 130 3.07 0.83 5.03
CA GLU A 130 2.75 0.96 6.45
C GLU A 130 2.31 2.38 6.81
N ASP A 131 3.11 3.40 6.44
CA ASP A 131 2.78 4.81 6.67
C ASP A 131 1.44 5.17 5.99
N LEU A 132 1.23 4.70 4.75
CA LEU A 132 -0.01 4.90 4.00
C LEU A 132 -1.20 4.23 4.72
N ALA A 133 -1.02 3.00 5.19
CA ALA A 133 -2.05 2.24 5.88
C ALA A 133 -2.48 2.91 7.19
N HIS A 134 -1.55 3.39 7.98
CA HIS A 134 -1.85 4.14 9.21
C HIS A 134 -2.63 5.42 8.92
N CYS A 135 -2.22 6.18 7.90
CA CYS A 135 -2.94 7.40 7.52
C CYS A 135 -4.36 7.10 7.02
N LEU A 136 -4.54 6.08 6.16
CA LEU A 136 -5.85 5.73 5.62
C LEU A 136 -6.78 5.14 6.69
N ALA A 137 -6.27 4.30 7.60
CA ALA A 137 -7.01 3.74 8.72
C ALA A 137 -7.62 4.83 9.63
N ASN A 138 -6.87 5.94 9.82
CA ASN A 138 -7.39 7.11 10.55
C ASN A 138 -8.57 7.79 9.83
N TYR A 139 -8.57 7.87 8.49
CA TYR A 139 -9.72 8.38 7.73
C TYR A 139 -10.92 7.44 7.81
N LEU A 140 -10.67 6.12 7.77
CA LEU A 140 -11.71 5.09 7.84
C LEU A 140 -12.21 4.81 9.26
N GLN A 141 -11.53 5.31 10.30
CA GLN A 141 -11.83 5.07 11.71
C GLN A 141 -11.82 3.56 12.06
N VAL A 142 -10.86 2.82 11.49
CA VAL A 142 -10.64 1.39 11.74
C VAL A 142 -9.20 1.14 12.20
N PRO A 143 -8.91 0.02 12.89
CA PRO A 143 -7.54 -0.29 13.29
C PRO A 143 -6.62 -0.56 12.09
N CYS A 144 -5.36 -0.12 12.19
CA CYS A 144 -4.27 -0.53 11.32
C CYS A 144 -3.40 -1.55 12.07
N VAL A 145 -3.28 -2.75 11.50
CA VAL A 145 -2.57 -3.87 12.14
C VAL A 145 -1.60 -4.51 11.15
N ALA A 146 -0.37 -4.75 11.58
CA ALA A 146 0.59 -5.54 10.80
C ALA A 146 0.17 -7.03 10.85
N LEU A 147 -0.64 -7.47 9.89
CA LEU A 147 -1.10 -8.86 9.79
C LEU A 147 -0.10 -9.78 9.10
N LEU A 148 0.85 -9.23 8.35
CA LEU A 148 1.76 -9.97 7.49
C LEU A 148 3.21 -9.65 7.82
N GLN A 149 4.06 -10.67 7.74
CA GLN A 149 5.51 -10.54 7.84
C GLN A 149 6.18 -11.27 6.68
N LYS A 150 7.25 -10.68 6.12
CA LYS A 150 8.06 -11.37 5.12
C LYS A 150 8.82 -12.52 5.76
N PHE A 151 8.63 -13.70 5.20
CA PHE A 151 9.35 -14.88 5.65
C PHE A 151 10.79 -14.82 5.13
N THR A 152 11.74 -14.93 6.07
CA THR A 152 13.15 -15.13 5.74
C THR A 152 13.53 -16.53 6.25
N PRO A 153 13.91 -17.49 5.36
CA PRO A 153 14.33 -18.81 5.80
C PRO A 153 15.49 -18.70 6.82
N THR A 154 15.37 -19.38 7.94
CA THR A 154 16.49 -19.51 8.89
C THR A 154 17.56 -20.44 8.32
N PRO A 155 18.84 -20.37 8.80
CA PRO A 155 19.89 -21.29 8.37
C PRO A 155 19.51 -22.77 8.52
N HIS A 156 18.74 -23.14 9.56
CA HIS A 156 18.22 -24.49 9.77
C HIS A 156 17.25 -24.93 8.66
N GLN A 157 16.42 -24.01 8.16
CA GLN A 157 15.46 -24.27 7.07
C GLN A 157 16.15 -24.28 5.70
N ALA A 158 17.32 -23.67 5.56
CA ALA A 158 18.16 -23.78 4.36
C ALA A 158 18.76 -25.20 4.17
N ALA A 159 18.84 -25.99 5.25
CA ALA A 159 19.30 -27.38 5.23
C ALA A 159 18.20 -28.40 4.84
N LEU A 160 16.95 -27.98 4.68
CA LEU A 160 15.83 -28.83 4.30
C LEU A 160 15.93 -29.36 2.87
N GLY A 161 15.29 -30.50 2.60
CA GLY A 161 15.27 -31.13 1.29
C GLY A 161 14.69 -30.24 0.17
N ARG A 162 14.96 -30.60 -1.10
CA ARG A 162 14.55 -29.81 -2.28
C ARG A 162 13.06 -29.54 -2.34
N GLN A 163 12.21 -30.51 -1.98
CA GLN A 163 10.76 -30.35 -1.97
C GLN A 163 10.26 -29.42 -0.86
N GLU A 164 10.81 -29.54 0.36
CA GLU A 164 10.48 -28.67 1.48
C GLU A 164 10.93 -27.23 1.25
N ARG A 165 12.11 -27.04 0.63
CA ARG A 165 12.58 -25.72 0.18
C ARG A 165 11.63 -25.10 -0.86
N MET A 166 11.12 -25.87 -1.83
CA MET A 166 10.13 -25.37 -2.78
C MET A 166 8.85 -24.94 -2.09
N CYS A 167 8.31 -25.71 -1.16
CA CYS A 167 7.12 -25.31 -0.37
C CYS A 167 7.39 -24.04 0.46
N LEU A 168 8.54 -23.91 1.11
CA LEU A 168 8.91 -22.74 1.89
C LEU A 168 9.20 -21.50 1.01
N MET A 169 9.80 -21.70 -0.16
CA MET A 169 10.01 -20.61 -1.13
C MET A 169 8.70 -20.06 -1.72
N HIS A 170 7.63 -20.86 -1.74
CA HIS A 170 6.28 -20.40 -2.09
C HIS A 170 5.60 -19.63 -0.95
N GLN A 171 6.02 -19.81 0.31
CA GLN A 171 5.50 -19.07 1.47
C GLN A 171 6.36 -17.83 1.75
N LYS A 172 6.33 -16.85 0.85
CA LYS A 172 7.08 -15.58 1.05
C LYS A 172 6.53 -14.70 2.17
N LEU A 173 5.29 -14.98 2.64
CA LEU A 173 4.58 -14.18 3.64
C LEU A 173 4.00 -15.09 4.72
N LYS A 174 4.17 -14.69 5.99
CA LYS A 174 3.57 -15.31 7.17
C LYS A 174 2.52 -14.37 7.75
N VAL A 175 1.35 -14.90 8.11
CA VAL A 175 0.35 -14.17 8.90
C VAL A 175 0.78 -14.21 10.36
N ILE A 176 0.86 -13.04 11.00
CA ILE A 176 1.32 -12.85 12.38
C ILE A 176 0.23 -12.29 13.29
N GLY A 177 -0.89 -11.82 12.74
CA GLY A 177 -2.04 -11.30 13.47
C GLY A 177 -3.31 -12.13 13.23
N ASN A 178 -4.36 -11.86 14.01
CA ASN A 178 -5.66 -12.48 13.81
C ASN A 178 -6.48 -11.67 12.79
N CYS A 179 -6.88 -12.31 11.70
CA CYS A 179 -7.76 -11.74 10.66
C CYS A 179 -8.98 -12.62 10.39
N ALA A 180 -9.23 -13.63 11.23
CA ALA A 180 -10.34 -14.55 11.03
C ALA A 180 -11.69 -13.82 10.99
N ARG A 181 -12.50 -14.12 9.95
CA ARG A 181 -13.81 -13.53 9.66
C ARG A 181 -13.82 -12.01 9.39
N GLN A 182 -12.64 -11.35 9.35
CA GLN A 182 -12.52 -9.91 9.08
C GLN A 182 -12.53 -9.60 7.58
N ARG A 183 -13.04 -8.41 7.24
CA ARG A 183 -12.88 -7.75 5.96
C ARG A 183 -11.59 -6.92 6.04
N VAL A 184 -10.59 -7.35 5.31
CA VAL A 184 -9.23 -6.78 5.37
C VAL A 184 -9.02 -5.84 4.18
N LEU A 185 -8.54 -4.62 4.44
CA LEU A 185 -8.02 -3.73 3.43
C LEU A 185 -6.50 -3.82 3.40
N LEU A 186 -5.95 -4.30 2.29
CA LEU A 186 -4.52 -4.48 2.07
C LEU A 186 -3.96 -3.32 1.26
N LEU A 187 -2.98 -2.59 1.80
CA LEU A 187 -2.32 -1.47 1.14
C LEU A 187 -0.97 -1.87 0.55
N ASP A 188 -0.71 -1.36 -0.66
CA ASP A 188 0.63 -1.37 -1.28
C ASP A 188 0.96 0.02 -1.86
N ASP A 189 2.20 0.28 -2.19
CA ASP A 189 2.60 1.54 -2.83
C ASP A 189 2.32 1.51 -4.35
N VAL A 190 2.70 0.42 -5.03
CA VAL A 190 2.54 0.25 -6.49
C VAL A 190 2.14 -1.19 -6.81
N ILE A 191 1.04 -1.33 -7.54
CA ILE A 191 0.66 -2.59 -8.15
C ILE A 191 1.25 -2.64 -9.57
N THR A 192 1.88 -3.76 -9.92
CA THR A 192 2.32 -4.08 -11.28
C THR A 192 1.57 -5.34 -11.75
N THR A 193 2.17 -6.49 -11.72
CA THR A 193 1.53 -7.77 -12.02
C THR A 193 0.52 -8.21 -10.94
N GLY A 194 0.44 -7.54 -9.81
CA GLY A 194 -0.38 -7.93 -8.67
C GLY A 194 0.19 -9.09 -7.83
N ALA A 195 1.38 -9.62 -8.17
CA ALA A 195 1.93 -10.80 -7.51
C ALA A 195 2.07 -10.65 -5.99
N THR A 196 2.51 -9.48 -5.52
CA THR A 196 2.68 -9.21 -4.08
C THR A 196 1.33 -9.21 -3.36
N ILE A 197 0.35 -8.47 -3.90
CA ILE A 197 -0.98 -8.37 -3.28
C ILE A 197 -1.73 -9.69 -3.35
N ASN A 198 -1.61 -10.45 -4.45
CA ASN A 198 -2.25 -11.75 -4.59
C ASN A 198 -1.69 -12.76 -3.60
N GLN A 199 -0.37 -12.79 -3.41
CA GLN A 199 0.25 -13.65 -2.41
C GLN A 199 -0.12 -13.26 -0.98
N ALA A 200 -0.19 -11.97 -0.68
CA ALA A 200 -0.65 -11.45 0.61
C ALA A 200 -2.11 -11.83 0.88
N ALA A 201 -2.99 -11.61 -0.10
CA ALA A 201 -4.40 -11.98 -0.02
C ALA A 201 -4.59 -13.48 0.18
N ARG A 202 -3.83 -14.32 -0.56
CA ARG A 202 -3.83 -15.78 -0.35
C ARG A 202 -3.51 -16.13 1.10
N SER A 203 -2.46 -15.55 1.68
CA SER A 203 -2.06 -15.84 3.06
C SER A 203 -3.16 -15.42 4.06
N LEU A 204 -3.77 -14.24 3.88
CA LEU A 204 -4.86 -13.73 4.72
C LEU A 204 -6.12 -14.60 4.59
N LYS A 205 -6.51 -15.00 3.36
CA LYS A 205 -7.66 -15.88 3.12
C LYS A 205 -7.47 -17.25 3.76
N LEU A 206 -6.28 -17.84 3.64
CA LEU A 206 -5.96 -19.11 4.29
C LEU A 206 -5.94 -19.02 5.83
N ALA A 207 -5.67 -17.82 6.39
CA ALA A 207 -5.80 -17.53 7.81
C ALA A 207 -7.23 -17.17 8.25
N GLY A 208 -8.22 -17.30 7.34
CA GLY A 208 -9.63 -17.14 7.65
C GLY A 208 -10.21 -15.74 7.42
N ALA A 209 -9.51 -14.83 6.74
CA ALA A 209 -10.08 -13.54 6.35
C ALA A 209 -11.32 -13.74 5.48
N ARG A 210 -12.42 -13.04 5.83
CA ARG A 210 -13.69 -13.12 5.10
C ARG A 210 -13.56 -12.51 3.71
N GLN A 211 -12.92 -11.35 3.63
CA GLN A 211 -12.73 -10.58 2.40
C GLN A 211 -11.37 -9.89 2.43
N VAL A 212 -10.71 -9.78 1.28
CA VAL A 212 -9.46 -9.02 1.11
C VAL A 212 -9.62 -8.09 -0.09
N ALA A 213 -9.74 -6.79 0.19
CA ALA A 213 -9.66 -5.73 -0.82
C ALA A 213 -8.23 -5.16 -0.85
N ALA A 214 -7.72 -4.81 -2.02
CA ALA A 214 -6.40 -4.23 -2.17
C ALA A 214 -6.46 -2.82 -2.75
N LEU A 215 -5.66 -1.91 -2.20
CA LEU A 215 -5.48 -0.56 -2.71
C LEU A 215 -4.00 -0.23 -2.89
N ALA A 216 -3.70 0.55 -3.93
CA ALA A 216 -2.37 1.11 -4.13
C ALA A 216 -2.44 2.59 -4.55
N VAL A 217 -1.32 3.29 -4.36
CA VAL A 217 -1.18 4.67 -4.86
C VAL A 217 -1.11 4.66 -6.39
N ALA A 218 -0.46 3.68 -7.00
CA ALA A 218 -0.34 3.62 -8.45
C ALA A 218 -0.45 2.19 -9.00
N TYR A 219 -0.95 2.10 -10.23
CA TYR A 219 -0.94 0.89 -11.05
C TYR A 219 -0.05 1.10 -12.27
N ARG A 220 0.78 0.12 -12.55
CA ARG A 220 1.66 0.07 -13.72
C ARG A 220 1.30 -1.15 -14.55
N GLU A 221 0.81 -0.92 -15.75
CA GLU A 221 0.68 -1.93 -16.79
C GLU A 221 2.04 -2.49 -17.23
#